data_3b1f51817ace30408dbd659a2a1c7fd3
#
_entry.id   3b1f51817ace30408dbd659a2a1c7fd3
#
_cell.length_a   1.000
_cell.length_b   1.000
_cell.length_c   1.000
_cell.angle_alpha   90.00
_cell.angle_beta   90.00
_cell.angle_gamma   90.00
#
_symmetry.space_group_name_H-M   'P 1'
#
loop_
_entity.id
_entity.type
_entity.pdbx_description
1 polymer ?
#
loop_
_entity_poly.entity_id
_entity_poly.type
_entity_poly.pdbx_seq_one_letter_code
_entity_poly.pdbx_strand_id
1 'polypeptide(L)'
;VDQSTDKFMPSDKYQVGTFASKEYVGGLNLNDASQFDKEQVQAELAENFEARETVSSGYVRFDHKFASDINLMAGLRMEHTSLRYTGRNYDDETDKTTKTGRMTNSYVNFLPSILVKWDVNDDFKIRGSYTQTLSRPKYSALVPSVNINRGDNEIKIGNSDLKPTISYNFDLSADYYFKSV
;
A
#
# COMPACT_ATOMS: atom_id res chain seq x y z
N VAL A 1 -16.92 13.30 34.83
CA VAL A 1 -16.11 12.30 35.58
C VAL A 1 -14.79 12.21 34.90
N ASP A 2 -13.70 12.44 35.64
CA ASP A 2 -12.34 12.25 35.07
C ASP A 2 -12.08 10.77 34.84
N GLN A 3 -11.93 10.37 33.58
CA GLN A 3 -11.64 9.01 33.12
C GLN A 3 -10.18 8.86 32.65
N SER A 4 -9.33 9.81 33.10
CA SER A 4 -7.92 9.85 32.71
C SER A 4 -7.10 8.83 33.51
N THR A 5 -5.91 8.54 33.01
CA THR A 5 -4.90 7.73 33.68
C THR A 5 -3.60 8.52 33.79
N ASP A 6 -2.93 8.38 34.94
CA ASP A 6 -1.63 9.00 35.23
C ASP A 6 -0.44 8.18 34.71
N LYS A 7 -0.71 6.97 34.17
CA LYS A 7 0.32 6.04 33.68
C LYS A 7 0.26 5.90 32.16
N PHE A 8 0.95 6.79 31.47
CA PHE A 8 1.03 6.73 30.01
C PHE A 8 2.22 5.94 29.49
N MET A 9 3.37 6.06 30.13
CA MET A 9 4.60 5.33 29.80
C MET A 9 5.23 4.71 31.04
N PRO A 10 6.04 3.66 30.93
CA PRO A 10 6.62 2.95 32.07
C PRO A 10 7.71 3.72 32.83
N SER A 11 7.83 5.04 32.63
CA SER A 11 8.84 5.88 33.27
C SER A 11 8.24 7.21 33.70
N ASP A 12 8.46 7.60 34.96
CA ASP A 12 8.02 8.87 35.53
C ASP A 12 8.59 10.13 34.82
N LYS A 13 9.59 9.94 33.95
CA LYS A 13 10.22 11.02 33.16
C LYS A 13 9.35 11.57 32.05
N TYR A 14 8.31 10.84 31.61
CA TYR A 14 7.52 11.17 30.42
C TYR A 14 6.02 11.19 30.70
N GLN A 15 5.62 11.60 31.90
CA GLN A 15 4.21 11.79 32.21
C GLN A 15 3.68 13.02 31.47
N VAL A 16 2.76 12.80 30.56
CA VAL A 16 2.14 13.85 29.72
C VAL A 16 0.92 14.49 30.40
N GLY A 17 0.69 14.19 31.66
CA GLY A 17 -0.51 14.58 32.37
C GLY A 17 -1.64 13.56 32.31
N THR A 18 -2.81 13.92 32.77
CA THR A 18 -3.98 13.06 32.76
C THR A 18 -4.65 13.02 31.40
N PHE A 19 -5.07 11.84 30.95
CA PHE A 19 -5.77 11.62 29.68
C PHE A 19 -6.87 10.57 29.85
N ALA A 20 -7.85 10.59 28.94
CA ALA A 20 -8.94 9.63 28.97
C ALA A 20 -8.43 8.18 28.76
N SER A 21 -8.92 7.25 29.60
CA SER A 21 -8.53 5.85 29.46
C SER A 21 -9.07 5.26 28.15
N LYS A 22 -8.37 4.26 27.63
CA LYS A 22 -8.77 3.54 26.40
C LYS A 22 -10.14 2.88 26.57
N GLU A 23 -10.40 2.33 27.75
CA GLU A 23 -11.66 1.67 28.09
C GLU A 23 -12.82 2.69 28.11
N TYR A 24 -12.59 3.87 28.65
CA TYR A 24 -13.59 4.92 28.63
C TYR A 24 -13.92 5.39 27.20
N VAL A 25 -12.89 5.71 26.42
CA VAL A 25 -13.08 6.17 25.03
C VAL A 25 -13.73 5.09 24.18
N GLY A 26 -13.29 3.84 24.34
CA GLY A 26 -13.85 2.69 23.61
C GLY A 26 -15.26 2.30 24.05
N GLY A 27 -15.67 2.70 25.25
CA GLY A 27 -17.02 2.45 25.79
C GLY A 27 -18.05 3.55 25.46
N LEU A 28 -17.64 4.65 24.83
CA LEU A 28 -18.56 5.72 24.47
C LEU A 28 -19.56 5.27 23.40
N ASN A 29 -20.85 5.44 23.70
CA ASN A 29 -21.90 5.23 22.70
C ASN A 29 -22.12 6.53 21.89
N LEU A 30 -21.39 6.68 20.80
CA LEU A 30 -21.48 7.86 19.92
C LEU A 30 -22.85 7.98 19.22
N ASN A 31 -23.77 7.00 19.40
CA ASN A 31 -25.13 7.07 18.87
C ASN A 31 -26.13 7.63 19.89
N ASP A 32 -25.69 7.93 21.11
CA ASP A 32 -26.53 8.52 22.15
C ASP A 32 -26.75 10.01 21.89
N ALA A 33 -27.90 10.35 21.33
CA ALA A 33 -28.25 11.73 20.99
C ALA A 33 -28.42 12.66 22.21
N SER A 34 -28.43 12.12 23.46
CA SER A 34 -28.44 12.93 24.68
C SER A 34 -27.06 13.45 25.05
N GLN A 35 -25.99 12.83 24.53
CA GLN A 35 -24.61 13.14 24.86
C GLN A 35 -23.83 13.69 23.66
N PHE A 36 -24.22 13.33 22.43
CA PHE A 36 -23.50 13.65 21.19
C PHE A 36 -24.44 14.19 20.13
N ASP A 37 -24.13 15.38 19.61
CA ASP A 37 -24.71 15.85 18.37
C ASP A 37 -24.02 15.20 17.18
N LYS A 38 -24.80 14.86 16.14
CA LYS A 38 -24.27 14.29 14.91
C LYS A 38 -24.40 15.28 13.79
N GLU A 39 -23.26 15.70 13.28
CA GLU A 39 -23.16 16.47 12.06
C GLU A 39 -22.50 15.63 10.97
N GLN A 40 -23.02 15.67 9.76
CA GLN A 40 -22.42 15.05 8.61
C GLN A 40 -21.71 16.11 7.78
N VAL A 41 -20.41 16.21 7.94
CA VAL A 41 -19.56 17.12 7.16
C VAL A 41 -19.44 16.55 5.74
N GLN A 42 -20.02 17.23 4.77
CA GLN A 42 -20.09 16.74 3.39
C GLN A 42 -18.73 16.61 2.72
N ALA A 43 -17.82 17.55 2.99
CA ALA A 43 -16.45 17.51 2.47
C ALA A 43 -15.69 16.25 2.95
N GLU A 44 -15.79 15.92 4.26
CA GLU A 44 -15.16 14.70 4.80
C GLU A 44 -15.85 13.42 4.32
N LEU A 45 -17.18 13.46 4.13
CA LEU A 45 -17.91 12.34 3.55
C LEU A 45 -17.41 12.02 2.13
N ALA A 46 -17.00 13.03 1.38
CA ALA A 46 -16.49 12.87 0.03
C ALA A 46 -15.17 12.10 -0.04
N GLU A 47 -14.37 12.10 1.03
CA GLU A 47 -13.14 11.31 1.11
C GLU A 47 -13.39 9.80 1.29
N ASN A 48 -14.61 9.42 1.68
CA ASN A 48 -14.96 8.03 1.83
C ASN A 48 -15.22 7.35 0.49
N PHE A 49 -14.58 6.23 0.28
CA PHE A 49 -14.75 5.42 -0.92
C PHE A 49 -14.80 3.93 -0.58
N GLU A 50 -15.32 3.15 -1.50
CA GLU A 50 -15.30 1.70 -1.45
C GLU A 50 -14.39 1.19 -2.58
N ALA A 51 -13.38 0.41 -2.23
CA ALA A 51 -12.51 -0.25 -3.19
C ALA A 51 -12.39 -1.74 -2.86
N ARG A 52 -12.43 -2.56 -3.90
CA ARG A 52 -12.16 -4.00 -3.80
C ARG A 52 -11.15 -4.38 -4.85
N GLU A 53 -10.04 -4.95 -4.39
CA GLU A 53 -9.01 -5.55 -5.24
C GLU A 53 -9.02 -7.07 -5.07
N THR A 54 -8.93 -7.77 -6.18
CA THR A 54 -8.72 -9.21 -6.22
C THR A 54 -7.51 -9.49 -7.08
N VAL A 55 -6.50 -10.12 -6.50
CA VAL A 55 -5.27 -10.52 -7.21
C VAL A 55 -5.24 -12.03 -7.27
N SER A 56 -5.19 -12.56 -8.49
CA SER A 56 -4.96 -13.98 -8.76
C SER A 56 -3.59 -14.14 -9.40
N SER A 57 -2.76 -15.03 -8.90
CA SER A 57 -1.39 -15.18 -9.41
C SER A 57 -0.95 -16.62 -9.46
N GLY A 58 -0.07 -16.89 -10.41
CA GLY A 58 0.67 -18.14 -10.53
C GLY A 58 2.12 -17.86 -10.83
N TYR A 59 3.01 -18.78 -10.52
CA TYR A 59 4.42 -18.68 -10.88
C TYR A 59 5.00 -20.03 -11.27
N VAL A 60 6.05 -19.96 -12.08
CA VAL A 60 6.91 -21.09 -12.40
C VAL A 60 8.35 -20.69 -12.09
N ARG A 61 9.12 -21.68 -11.63
CA ARG A 61 10.53 -21.51 -11.31
C ARG A 61 11.31 -22.65 -11.90
N PHE A 62 12.44 -22.32 -12.46
CA PHE A 62 13.42 -23.25 -13.01
C PHE A 62 14.76 -23.02 -12.31
N ASP A 63 15.35 -24.09 -11.80
CA ASP A 63 16.66 -24.08 -11.17
C ASP A 63 17.57 -25.03 -11.94
N HIS A 64 18.73 -24.58 -12.36
CA HIS A 64 19.70 -25.38 -13.07
C HIS A 64 21.13 -25.07 -12.62
N LYS A 65 21.89 -26.13 -12.47
CA LYS A 65 23.31 -26.04 -12.15
C LYS A 65 24.11 -26.39 -13.41
N PHE A 66 24.77 -25.37 -13.99
CA PHE A 66 25.69 -25.52 -15.09
C PHE A 66 27.07 -25.79 -14.54
N ALA A 67 27.66 -26.94 -14.89
CA ALA A 67 28.91 -27.39 -14.29
C ALA A 67 28.85 -27.45 -12.74
N SER A 68 29.99 -27.42 -12.06
CA SER A 68 30.03 -27.47 -10.60
C SER A 68 29.85 -26.12 -9.93
N ASP A 69 29.98 -25.03 -10.68
CA ASP A 69 30.24 -23.69 -10.16
C ASP A 69 29.23 -22.62 -10.57
N ILE A 70 28.37 -22.86 -11.58
CA ILE A 70 27.36 -21.89 -12.03
C ILE A 70 25.96 -22.39 -11.72
N ASN A 71 25.22 -21.62 -10.92
CA ASN A 71 23.82 -21.88 -10.60
C ASN A 71 22.94 -20.80 -11.24
N LEU A 72 21.96 -21.23 -12.02
CA LEU A 72 20.92 -20.38 -12.59
C LEU A 72 19.60 -20.65 -11.90
N MET A 73 18.93 -19.58 -11.49
CA MET A 73 17.53 -19.60 -11.11
C MET A 73 16.78 -18.66 -12.05
N ALA A 74 15.74 -19.14 -12.71
CA ALA A 74 14.86 -18.33 -13.53
C ALA A 74 13.42 -18.51 -13.07
N GLY A 75 12.67 -17.43 -12.98
CA GLY A 75 11.28 -17.42 -12.53
C GLY A 75 10.42 -16.53 -13.43
N LEU A 76 9.16 -16.89 -13.55
CA LEU A 76 8.14 -16.05 -14.15
C LEU A 76 6.90 -16.13 -13.29
N ARG A 77 6.45 -14.96 -12.80
CA ARG A 77 5.18 -14.78 -12.09
C ARG A 77 4.22 -14.03 -12.99
N MET A 78 2.99 -14.52 -13.08
CA MET A 78 1.87 -13.82 -13.70
C MET A 78 0.90 -13.39 -12.60
N GLU A 79 0.44 -12.15 -12.65
CA GLU A 79 -0.61 -11.63 -11.80
C GLU A 79 -1.75 -11.05 -12.63
N HIS A 80 -2.97 -11.50 -12.38
CA HIS A 80 -4.20 -10.87 -12.85
C HIS A 80 -4.81 -10.10 -11.70
N THR A 81 -4.97 -8.80 -11.86
CA THR A 81 -5.60 -7.89 -10.89
C THR A 81 -6.95 -7.44 -11.43
N SER A 82 -7.99 -7.55 -10.60
CA SER A 82 -9.34 -7.03 -10.86
C SER A 82 -9.71 -6.05 -9.75
N LEU A 83 -10.16 -4.87 -10.15
CA LEU A 83 -10.45 -3.74 -9.28
C LEU A 83 -11.89 -3.27 -9.46
N ARG A 84 -12.53 -2.88 -8.36
CA ARG A 84 -13.84 -2.22 -8.34
C ARG A 84 -13.75 -1.03 -7.42
N TYR A 85 -14.31 0.08 -7.88
CA TYR A 85 -14.32 1.33 -7.12
C TYR A 85 -15.72 1.94 -7.12
N THR A 86 -16.07 2.57 -6.00
CA THR A 86 -17.18 3.50 -5.87
C THR A 86 -16.69 4.64 -5.00
N GLY A 87 -16.67 5.83 -5.52
CA GLY A 87 -16.25 7.04 -4.83
C GLY A 87 -17.42 7.98 -4.56
N ARG A 88 -17.06 9.23 -4.29
CA ARG A 88 -18.01 10.31 -4.07
C ARG A 88 -17.50 11.57 -4.74
N ASN A 89 -18.42 12.35 -5.30
CA ASN A 89 -18.14 13.68 -5.80
C ASN A 89 -18.58 14.69 -4.74
N TYR A 90 -17.84 15.76 -4.59
CA TYR A 90 -18.18 16.88 -3.72
C TYR A 90 -18.09 18.19 -4.49
N ASP A 91 -19.04 19.06 -4.24
CA ASP A 91 -19.09 20.41 -4.76
C ASP A 91 -19.29 21.37 -3.59
N ASP A 92 -18.33 22.24 -3.35
CA ASP A 92 -18.31 23.21 -2.25
C ASP A 92 -19.34 24.33 -2.38
N GLU A 93 -19.80 24.65 -3.60
CA GLU A 93 -20.84 25.67 -3.83
C GLU A 93 -22.21 25.20 -3.32
N THR A 94 -22.50 23.91 -3.49
CA THR A 94 -23.77 23.32 -3.07
C THR A 94 -23.71 22.62 -1.73
N ASP A 95 -22.50 22.45 -1.19
CA ASP A 95 -22.17 21.63 -0.03
C ASP A 95 -22.82 20.25 -0.10
N LYS A 96 -22.66 19.57 -1.24
CA LYS A 96 -23.28 18.25 -1.46
C LYS A 96 -22.27 17.23 -1.90
N THR A 97 -22.43 16.04 -1.31
CA THR A 97 -21.71 14.85 -1.67
C THR A 97 -22.63 13.85 -2.37
N THR A 98 -22.23 13.34 -3.52
CA THR A 98 -22.98 12.34 -4.30
C THR A 98 -22.11 11.12 -4.57
N LYS A 99 -22.70 9.91 -4.52
CA LYS A 99 -21.98 8.69 -4.89
C LYS A 99 -21.72 8.67 -6.40
N THR A 100 -20.51 8.24 -6.78
CA THR A 100 -20.18 7.94 -8.18
C THR A 100 -20.79 6.60 -8.60
N GLY A 101 -20.87 6.36 -9.90
CA GLY A 101 -21.12 5.03 -10.44
C GLY A 101 -19.99 4.05 -10.06
N ARG A 102 -20.31 2.76 -10.12
CA ARG A 102 -19.30 1.71 -9.95
C ARG A 102 -18.41 1.67 -11.19
N MET A 103 -17.10 1.72 -10.96
CA MET A 103 -16.08 1.52 -11.98
C MET A 103 -15.35 0.20 -11.75
N THR A 104 -14.94 -0.45 -12.83
CA THR A 104 -14.14 -1.68 -12.78
C THR A 104 -12.94 -1.54 -13.71
N ASN A 105 -11.80 -2.06 -13.30
CA ASN A 105 -10.60 -2.15 -14.10
C ASN A 105 -9.94 -3.52 -13.90
N SER A 106 -9.28 -4.05 -14.91
CA SER A 106 -8.50 -5.28 -14.79
C SER A 106 -7.29 -5.26 -15.70
N TYR A 107 -6.21 -5.88 -15.25
CA TYR A 107 -4.96 -5.97 -15.99
C TYR A 107 -4.16 -7.22 -15.60
N VAL A 108 -3.23 -7.60 -16.47
CA VAL A 108 -2.29 -8.70 -16.24
C VAL A 108 -0.87 -8.16 -16.27
N ASN A 109 -0.04 -8.61 -15.34
CA ASN A 109 1.38 -8.31 -15.30
C ASN A 109 2.19 -9.61 -15.34
N PHE A 110 3.32 -9.57 -16.06
CA PHE A 110 4.32 -10.61 -16.04
C PHE A 110 5.58 -10.07 -15.36
N LEU A 111 6.07 -10.81 -14.38
CA LEU A 111 7.17 -10.44 -13.51
C LEU A 111 8.28 -11.50 -13.61
N PRO A 112 9.15 -11.40 -14.62
CA PRO A 112 10.29 -12.28 -14.75
C PRO A 112 11.36 -11.99 -13.69
N SER A 113 12.10 -13.03 -13.32
CA SER A 113 13.27 -12.96 -12.46
C SER A 113 14.35 -13.93 -12.94
N ILE A 114 15.59 -13.48 -12.95
CA ILE A 114 16.75 -14.31 -13.27
C ILE A 114 17.82 -14.01 -12.23
N LEU A 115 18.40 -15.06 -11.68
CA LEU A 115 19.52 -14.97 -10.76
C LEU A 115 20.60 -15.97 -11.22
N VAL A 116 21.82 -15.46 -11.36
CA VAL A 116 23.00 -16.28 -11.66
C VAL A 116 23.97 -16.13 -10.49
N LYS A 117 24.42 -17.26 -9.99
CA LYS A 117 25.50 -17.34 -9.00
C LYS A 117 26.64 -18.13 -9.63
N TRP A 118 27.82 -17.54 -9.64
CA TRP A 118 29.04 -18.18 -10.10
C TRP A 118 30.05 -18.29 -8.94
N ASP A 119 30.35 -19.51 -8.53
CA ASP A 119 31.41 -19.81 -7.56
C ASP A 119 32.74 -19.90 -8.36
N VAL A 120 33.43 -18.75 -8.54
CA VAL A 120 34.68 -18.66 -9.32
C VAL A 120 35.76 -19.56 -8.73
N ASN A 121 35.83 -19.59 -7.39
CA ASN A 121 36.59 -20.53 -6.60
C ASN A 121 35.98 -20.63 -5.18
N ASP A 122 36.62 -21.35 -4.27
CA ASP A 122 36.08 -21.56 -2.92
C ASP A 122 35.89 -20.26 -2.14
N ASP A 123 36.75 -19.28 -2.39
CA ASP A 123 36.80 -18.02 -1.65
C ASP A 123 36.15 -16.83 -2.40
N PHE A 124 35.89 -16.96 -3.71
CA PHE A 124 35.37 -15.85 -4.51
C PHE A 124 34.11 -16.21 -5.29
N LYS A 125 33.06 -15.42 -5.11
CA LYS A 125 31.73 -15.64 -5.72
C LYS A 125 31.20 -14.38 -6.37
N ILE A 126 30.59 -14.53 -7.52
CA ILE A 126 29.90 -13.45 -8.24
C ILE A 126 28.42 -13.81 -8.34
N ARG A 127 27.55 -12.81 -8.12
CA ARG A 127 26.12 -12.94 -8.31
C ARG A 127 25.61 -11.81 -9.18
N GLY A 128 24.77 -12.17 -10.14
CA GLY A 128 24.03 -11.21 -10.94
C GLY A 128 22.55 -11.51 -10.86
N SER A 129 21.71 -10.49 -10.80
CA SER A 129 20.28 -10.67 -10.85
C SER A 129 19.59 -9.66 -11.76
N TYR A 130 18.50 -10.11 -12.36
CA TYR A 130 17.51 -9.27 -13.01
C TYR A 130 16.13 -9.62 -12.42
N THR A 131 15.41 -8.62 -11.97
CA THR A 131 14.04 -8.80 -11.49
C THR A 131 13.16 -7.67 -11.98
N GLN A 132 11.94 -8.02 -12.35
CA GLN A 132 10.88 -7.06 -12.62
C GLN A 132 9.89 -7.06 -11.47
N THR A 133 9.62 -5.89 -10.93
CA THR A 133 8.66 -5.69 -9.84
C THR A 133 7.60 -4.66 -10.21
N LEU A 134 6.50 -4.63 -9.49
CA LEU A 134 5.44 -3.65 -9.69
C LEU A 134 5.08 -2.93 -8.39
N SER A 135 4.67 -1.67 -8.54
CA SER A 135 4.07 -0.87 -7.47
C SER A 135 2.70 -0.39 -7.91
N ARG A 136 1.66 -0.71 -7.14
CA ARG A 136 0.29 -0.32 -7.45
C ARG A 136 0.02 1.12 -7.03
N PRO A 137 -0.78 1.89 -7.79
CA PRO A 137 -1.24 3.21 -7.38
C PRO A 137 -2.05 3.13 -6.08
N LYS A 138 -2.08 4.22 -5.32
CA LYS A 138 -2.95 4.33 -4.15
C LYS A 138 -4.42 4.28 -4.58
N TYR A 139 -5.27 3.64 -3.79
CA TYR A 139 -6.71 3.56 -4.10
C TYR A 139 -7.37 4.93 -4.22
N SER A 140 -6.99 5.90 -3.39
CA SER A 140 -7.51 7.28 -3.46
C SER A 140 -7.23 7.95 -4.81
N ALA A 141 -6.16 7.58 -5.51
CA ALA A 141 -5.85 8.11 -6.84
C ALA A 141 -6.63 7.40 -7.96
N LEU A 142 -7.10 6.18 -7.71
CA LEU A 142 -7.83 5.35 -8.67
C LEU A 142 -9.34 5.57 -8.60
N VAL A 143 -9.86 5.96 -7.43
CA VAL A 143 -11.30 6.11 -7.21
C VAL A 143 -11.83 7.24 -8.08
N PRO A 144 -12.87 7.00 -8.90
CA PRO A 144 -13.46 8.01 -9.76
C PRO A 144 -14.27 9.00 -8.91
N SER A 145 -13.60 9.98 -8.35
CA SER A 145 -14.20 11.04 -7.56
C SER A 145 -13.77 12.40 -8.12
N VAL A 146 -14.65 13.37 -8.03
CA VAL A 146 -14.37 14.77 -8.33
C VAL A 146 -14.63 15.57 -7.06
N ASN A 147 -13.61 16.24 -6.57
CA ASN A 147 -13.71 17.15 -5.43
C ASN A 147 -13.35 18.55 -5.90
N ILE A 148 -14.31 19.46 -5.84
CA ILE A 148 -14.17 20.86 -6.25
C ILE A 148 -14.08 21.70 -4.98
N ASN A 149 -13.00 22.45 -4.85
CA ASN A 149 -12.77 23.45 -3.80
C ASN A 149 -12.45 24.79 -4.46
N ARG A 150 -13.45 25.64 -4.54
CA ARG A 150 -13.32 26.98 -5.16
C ARG A 150 -12.56 27.95 -4.26
N GLY A 151 -12.61 27.74 -2.94
CA GLY A 151 -11.84 28.54 -1.99
C GLY A 151 -10.33 28.48 -2.23
N ASP A 152 -9.83 27.29 -2.55
CA ASP A 152 -8.43 27.05 -2.85
C ASP A 152 -8.11 27.03 -4.38
N ASN A 153 -9.12 27.25 -5.25
CA ASN A 153 -9.02 27.09 -6.69
C ASN A 153 -8.49 25.71 -7.11
N GLU A 154 -8.93 24.66 -6.42
CA GLU A 154 -8.46 23.29 -6.62
C GLU A 154 -9.58 22.37 -7.10
N ILE A 155 -9.26 21.51 -8.07
CA ILE A 155 -10.10 20.38 -8.48
C ILE A 155 -9.27 19.11 -8.40
N LYS A 156 -9.68 18.18 -7.54
CA LYS A 156 -9.08 16.84 -7.42
C LYS A 156 -9.94 15.82 -8.17
N ILE A 157 -9.31 15.08 -9.08
CA ILE A 157 -9.98 14.05 -9.87
C ILE A 157 -9.20 12.74 -9.75
N GLY A 158 -9.88 11.67 -9.37
CA GLY A 158 -9.30 10.33 -9.40
C GLY A 158 -9.29 9.77 -10.82
N ASN A 159 -8.24 8.99 -11.15
CA ASN A 159 -8.10 8.37 -12.47
C ASN A 159 -8.07 6.85 -12.34
N SER A 160 -9.18 6.20 -12.70
CA SER A 160 -9.33 4.74 -12.66
C SER A 160 -8.46 3.99 -13.69
N ASP A 161 -7.88 4.70 -14.68
CA ASP A 161 -7.07 4.11 -15.74
C ASP A 161 -5.57 4.05 -15.40
N LEU A 162 -5.18 4.54 -14.21
CA LEU A 162 -3.81 4.43 -13.74
C LEU A 162 -3.36 2.97 -13.71
N LYS A 163 -2.17 2.75 -14.24
CA LYS A 163 -1.53 1.43 -14.29
C LYS A 163 -0.45 1.32 -13.20
N PRO A 164 -0.10 0.11 -12.77
CA PRO A 164 1.05 -0.09 -11.91
C PRO A 164 2.33 0.44 -12.55
N THR A 165 3.19 1.00 -11.72
CA THR A 165 4.57 1.31 -12.11
C THR A 165 5.37 0.02 -12.13
N ILE A 166 6.06 -0.23 -13.24
CA ILE A 166 6.96 -1.37 -13.39
C ILE A 166 8.39 -0.91 -13.17
N SER A 167 9.13 -1.63 -12.33
CA SER A 167 10.55 -1.40 -12.06
C SER A 167 11.38 -2.57 -12.58
N TYR A 168 12.45 -2.25 -13.27
CA TYR A 168 13.46 -3.19 -13.77
C TYR A 168 14.70 -3.06 -12.88
N ASN A 169 15.02 -4.10 -12.15
CA ASN A 169 16.12 -4.09 -11.19
C ASN A 169 17.25 -4.99 -11.71
N PHE A 170 18.46 -4.47 -11.68
CA PHE A 170 19.67 -5.19 -12.03
C PHE A 170 20.64 -5.06 -10.86
N ASP A 171 21.08 -6.19 -10.33
CA ASP A 171 22.03 -6.24 -9.23
C ASP A 171 23.25 -7.08 -9.64
N LEU A 172 24.41 -6.62 -9.23
CA LEU A 172 25.68 -7.34 -9.37
C LEU A 172 26.43 -7.26 -8.05
N SER A 173 26.86 -8.41 -7.55
CA SER A 173 27.72 -8.47 -6.36
C SER A 173 28.90 -9.42 -6.58
N ALA A 174 30.00 -9.10 -5.90
CA ALA A 174 31.19 -9.92 -5.82
C ALA A 174 31.57 -10.08 -4.35
N ASP A 175 31.66 -11.30 -3.87
CA ASP A 175 31.96 -11.62 -2.48
C ASP A 175 33.27 -12.36 -2.39
N TYR A 176 34.17 -11.91 -1.52
CA TYR A 176 35.43 -12.60 -1.20
C TYR A 176 35.44 -13.01 0.26
N TYR A 177 35.64 -14.30 0.52
CA TYR A 177 35.66 -14.90 1.86
C TYR A 177 37.11 -15.09 2.32
N PHE A 178 37.54 -14.29 3.27
CA PHE A 178 38.88 -14.45 3.86
C PHE A 178 38.87 -15.65 4.80
N LYS A 179 39.87 -16.53 4.67
CA LYS A 179 40.08 -17.58 5.68
C LYS A 179 40.51 -16.90 6.97
N SER A 180 39.74 -17.09 8.04
CA SER A 180 40.18 -16.72 9.38
C SER A 180 41.38 -17.58 9.77
N VAL A 181 42.48 -16.93 10.14
CA VAL A 181 43.68 -17.58 10.68
C VAL A 181 43.43 -17.95 12.14
#